data_faa7c69ac3a4505eefc3abbc5cd0ead0
#
_entry.id   faa7c69ac3a4505eefc3abbc5cd0ead0
#
_cell.length_a   1.000
_cell.length_b   1.000
_cell.length_c   1.000
_cell.angle_alpha   90.00
_cell.angle_beta   90.00
_cell.angle_gamma   90.00
#
_symmetry.space_group_name_H-M   'P 1'
#
loop_
_entity.id
_entity.type
_entity.pdbx_description
1 polymer ?
#
loop_
_entity_poly.entity_id
_entity_poly.type
_entity_poly.pdbx_seq_one_letter_code
_entity_poly.pdbx_strand_id
1 'polypeptide(L)'
;GGTSVLDTFRSYVYHSDVSGSAEAGLEVQARDSKKSEYVNDPVYSGSAGGFGGALLNGSVKDSKVTNLRKVNGMNYTGGFIGHLGKSGTVDLDNLGALGDLLSAGAGVMDVFGSHVDRCSVEGVNEGFTVHSNNTIDQKNKSEIAGGFTGYADLGRLSENKVTGLKQVTSGQIAGGFAGKTTFAYLANINLDSELVKGLVTVVNQILKALWLDELQKGQVIKIDLGIIEIDALYDGKLVSLNLLGLDIKVGLAEDKSLATIYIGDSKIEINCSESGTIDEESLKNEINISLIKANRTKIDKCTVTGIADGYDVYGGGAGNNANGTGQYGIAGGFVGWNNEGLLENNNMFFADVIRGAKDLTGPFTGKSSLNSNWEFNDVKGIEGNE
;
A
#
# COMPACT_ATOMS: atom_id res chain seq x y z
N GLY A 1 -16.28 20.41 -14.31
CA GLY A 1 -15.21 19.66 -13.74
C GLY A 1 -13.89 20.13 -14.30
N GLY A 2 -13.04 20.73 -13.47
CA GLY A 2 -11.69 21.09 -13.88
C GLY A 2 -10.84 19.82 -13.92
N THR A 3 -10.27 19.48 -15.05
CA THR A 3 -9.21 18.50 -15.15
C THR A 3 -7.96 19.12 -14.53
N SER A 4 -7.46 18.53 -13.45
CA SER A 4 -6.17 18.96 -12.91
C SER A 4 -5.06 18.62 -13.91
N VAL A 5 -3.97 19.37 -13.92
CA VAL A 5 -2.80 19.10 -14.78
C VAL A 5 -2.27 17.68 -14.52
N LEU A 6 -2.50 17.13 -13.34
CA LEU A 6 -2.07 15.82 -12.90
C LEU A 6 -2.91 14.67 -13.49
N ASP A 7 -4.17 14.91 -13.81
CA ASP A 7 -5.02 13.95 -14.54
C ASP A 7 -4.54 13.67 -15.95
N THR A 8 -3.72 14.53 -16.52
CA THR A 8 -3.23 14.43 -17.91
C THR A 8 -2.20 13.28 -18.08
N PHE A 9 -1.62 12.78 -17.00
CA PHE A 9 -0.58 11.73 -17.05
C PHE A 9 -1.07 10.35 -16.61
N ARG A 10 -2.37 10.19 -16.38
CA ARG A 10 -2.95 8.95 -15.89
C ARG A 10 -3.65 8.19 -17.02
N SER A 11 -3.41 6.89 -17.10
CA SER A 11 -4.14 6.02 -18.00
C SER A 11 -5.48 5.61 -17.38
N TYR A 12 -6.57 5.69 -18.15
CA TYR A 12 -7.90 5.31 -17.71
C TYR A 12 -8.46 4.20 -18.59
N VAL A 13 -8.94 3.12 -17.97
CA VAL A 13 -9.61 2.02 -18.64
C VAL A 13 -10.93 1.75 -17.92
N TYR A 14 -12.03 1.91 -18.62
CA TYR A 14 -13.37 1.73 -18.08
C TYR A 14 -14.19 0.76 -18.91
N HIS A 15 -15.06 -0.03 -18.25
CA HIS A 15 -16.02 -0.92 -18.88
C HIS A 15 -15.40 -1.82 -19.95
N SER A 16 -14.24 -2.40 -19.65
CA SER A 16 -13.47 -3.20 -20.59
C SER A 16 -13.44 -4.65 -20.12
N ASP A 17 -13.83 -5.55 -21.01
CA ASP A 17 -13.94 -6.96 -20.68
C ASP A 17 -12.93 -7.78 -21.47
N VAL A 18 -12.31 -8.74 -20.78
CA VAL A 18 -11.47 -9.78 -21.35
C VAL A 18 -12.14 -11.11 -21.10
N SER A 19 -12.40 -11.89 -22.15
CA SER A 19 -13.08 -13.17 -22.01
C SER A 19 -12.34 -14.29 -22.73
N GLY A 20 -12.16 -15.40 -22.04
CA GLY A 20 -11.80 -16.68 -22.66
C GLY A 20 -13.02 -17.37 -23.30
N SER A 21 -12.79 -18.40 -24.11
CA SER A 21 -13.87 -19.27 -24.56
C SER A 21 -14.43 -20.07 -23.37
N ALA A 22 -15.72 -20.42 -23.45
CA ALA A 22 -16.34 -21.21 -22.39
C ALA A 22 -15.73 -22.61 -22.23
N GLU A 23 -15.23 -23.21 -23.33
CA GLU A 23 -14.66 -24.55 -23.32
C GLU A 23 -13.17 -24.55 -22.95
N ALA A 24 -12.35 -23.72 -23.63
CA ALA A 24 -10.88 -23.72 -23.45
C ALA A 24 -10.43 -22.81 -22.31
N GLY A 25 -11.23 -21.76 -21.99
CA GLY A 25 -10.82 -20.71 -21.05
C GLY A 25 -9.75 -19.78 -21.61
N LEU A 26 -9.41 -18.75 -20.83
CA LEU A 26 -8.31 -17.83 -21.08
C LEU A 26 -7.05 -18.33 -20.37
N GLU A 27 -5.97 -18.48 -21.11
CA GLU A 27 -4.65 -18.71 -20.54
C GLU A 27 -3.72 -17.55 -20.85
N VAL A 28 -3.08 -17.00 -19.82
CA VAL A 28 -2.10 -15.91 -19.93
C VAL A 28 -0.75 -16.43 -19.49
N GLN A 29 0.27 -16.21 -20.29
CA GLN A 29 1.63 -16.64 -19.98
C GLN A 29 2.63 -15.53 -20.28
N ALA A 30 3.29 -15.02 -19.24
CA ALA A 30 4.50 -14.24 -19.42
C ALA A 30 5.71 -15.18 -19.54
N ARG A 31 6.50 -14.96 -20.58
CA ARG A 31 7.75 -15.69 -20.82
C ARG A 31 8.90 -14.70 -20.78
N ASP A 32 10.06 -15.19 -20.35
CA ASP A 32 11.29 -14.42 -20.50
C ASP A 32 11.60 -14.23 -21.99
N SER A 33 11.86 -12.99 -22.38
CA SER A 33 12.49 -12.72 -23.65
C SER A 33 13.96 -12.43 -23.37
N LYS A 34 14.85 -13.38 -23.65
CA LYS A 34 16.31 -13.22 -23.58
C LYS A 34 16.87 -12.04 -24.39
N LYS A 35 16.02 -11.21 -25.01
CA LYS A 35 16.39 -10.11 -25.92
C LYS A 35 15.79 -8.76 -25.52
N SER A 36 15.10 -8.61 -24.39
CA SER A 36 14.52 -7.32 -24.06
C SER A 36 15.53 -6.46 -23.30
N GLU A 37 15.62 -5.19 -23.66
CA GLU A 37 16.40 -4.17 -22.98
C GLU A 37 15.97 -4.00 -21.50
N TYR A 38 14.84 -4.58 -21.13
CA TYR A 38 14.23 -4.56 -19.79
C TYR A 38 14.59 -5.78 -18.93
N VAL A 39 15.47 -6.68 -19.38
CA VAL A 39 15.89 -7.89 -18.63
C VAL A 39 16.48 -7.56 -17.25
N ASN A 40 17.01 -6.37 -17.09
CA ASN A 40 17.60 -5.91 -15.83
C ASN A 40 16.63 -5.14 -14.92
N ASP A 41 15.38 -4.91 -15.35
CA ASP A 41 14.36 -4.28 -14.53
C ASP A 41 13.41 -5.34 -13.95
N PRO A 42 13.58 -5.74 -12.68
CA PRO A 42 12.76 -6.78 -12.07
C PRO A 42 11.27 -6.39 -11.96
N VAL A 43 10.94 -5.11 -12.12
CA VAL A 43 9.58 -4.59 -12.03
C VAL A 43 8.76 -4.96 -13.27
N TYR A 44 9.39 -5.00 -14.45
CA TYR A 44 8.67 -5.18 -15.72
C TYR A 44 8.85 -6.57 -16.34
N SER A 45 9.90 -7.27 -15.97
CA SER A 45 10.16 -8.57 -16.58
C SER A 45 9.30 -9.67 -15.96
N GLY A 46 8.46 -10.30 -16.78
CA GLY A 46 7.71 -11.49 -16.41
C GLY A 46 6.51 -11.29 -15.51
N SER A 47 5.95 -10.07 -15.43
CA SER A 47 4.66 -9.83 -14.79
C SER A 47 3.50 -10.29 -15.68
N ALA A 48 2.50 -10.96 -15.10
CA ALA A 48 1.34 -11.47 -15.81
C ALA A 48 0.04 -11.20 -15.05
N GLY A 49 -1.01 -10.88 -15.79
CA GLY A 49 -2.38 -10.75 -15.27
C GLY A 49 -3.38 -11.02 -16.35
N GLY A 50 -4.55 -11.53 -16.01
CA GLY A 50 -5.63 -11.82 -16.96
C GLY A 50 -6.11 -10.58 -17.70
N PHE A 51 -6.06 -9.41 -17.07
CA PHE A 51 -6.39 -8.12 -17.66
C PHE A 51 -5.14 -7.35 -18.10
N GLY A 52 -4.11 -7.33 -17.25
CA GLY A 52 -2.86 -6.62 -17.54
C GLY A 52 -1.66 -7.11 -16.74
N GLY A 53 -0.48 -7.10 -17.36
CA GLY A 53 0.77 -7.47 -16.66
C GLY A 53 1.17 -6.46 -15.60
N ALA A 54 1.08 -5.17 -15.91
CA ALA A 54 1.36 -4.09 -14.96
C ALA A 54 0.42 -2.90 -15.20
N LEU A 55 0.03 -2.25 -14.12
CA LEU A 55 -0.71 -0.99 -14.10
C LEU A 55 0.06 -0.01 -13.21
N LEU A 56 0.68 0.99 -13.82
CA LEU A 56 1.49 1.98 -13.15
C LEU A 56 0.88 3.36 -13.37
N ASN A 57 0.46 4.00 -12.28
CA ASN A 57 -0.26 5.26 -12.34
C ASN A 57 -1.48 5.22 -13.28
N GLY A 58 -2.29 4.20 -13.14
CA GLY A 58 -3.47 3.98 -13.96
C GLY A 58 -4.75 3.78 -13.15
N SER A 59 -5.89 3.93 -13.80
CA SER A 59 -7.19 3.63 -13.22
C SER A 59 -7.93 2.63 -14.11
N VAL A 60 -8.34 1.51 -13.53
CA VAL A 60 -9.21 0.52 -14.16
C VAL A 60 -10.50 0.43 -13.35
N LYS A 61 -11.63 0.54 -14.02
CA LYS A 61 -12.92 0.58 -13.35
C LYS A 61 -13.99 -0.18 -14.10
N ASP A 62 -14.90 -0.83 -13.35
CA ASP A 62 -16.04 -1.54 -13.90
C ASP A 62 -15.66 -2.52 -15.03
N SER A 63 -14.53 -3.23 -14.88
CA SER A 63 -13.94 -4.09 -15.91
C SER A 63 -13.80 -5.52 -15.40
N LYS A 64 -13.82 -6.50 -16.30
CA LYS A 64 -13.81 -7.91 -15.88
C LYS A 64 -12.96 -8.82 -16.76
N VAL A 65 -12.50 -9.90 -16.14
CA VAL A 65 -11.92 -11.06 -16.81
C VAL A 65 -12.87 -12.23 -16.56
N THR A 66 -13.33 -12.88 -17.62
CA THR A 66 -14.24 -14.03 -17.52
C THR A 66 -13.68 -15.26 -18.22
N ASN A 67 -14.10 -16.42 -17.76
CA ASN A 67 -13.58 -17.71 -18.24
C ASN A 67 -12.06 -17.81 -18.14
N LEU A 68 -11.48 -17.28 -17.07
CA LEU A 68 -10.04 -17.44 -16.82
C LEU A 68 -9.77 -18.90 -16.43
N ARG A 69 -8.77 -19.52 -17.07
CA ARG A 69 -8.28 -20.86 -16.72
C ARG A 69 -6.96 -20.81 -15.98
N LYS A 70 -6.04 -19.95 -16.47
CA LYS A 70 -4.69 -19.95 -15.93
C LYS A 70 -3.94 -18.65 -16.20
N VAL A 71 -3.18 -18.21 -15.21
CA VAL A 71 -2.18 -17.15 -15.36
C VAL A 71 -0.82 -17.68 -14.89
N ASN A 72 0.16 -17.70 -15.76
CA ASN A 72 1.53 -18.03 -15.43
C ASN A 72 2.42 -16.82 -15.63
N GLY A 73 3.05 -16.36 -14.59
CA GLY A 73 4.07 -15.31 -14.63
C GLY A 73 5.40 -15.78 -14.08
N MET A 74 6.38 -14.90 -14.14
CA MET A 74 7.70 -15.16 -13.59
C MET A 74 7.90 -14.46 -12.25
N ASN A 75 7.59 -13.15 -12.17
CA ASN A 75 7.81 -12.35 -10.98
C ASN A 75 6.49 -12.02 -10.28
N TYR A 76 5.67 -11.13 -10.85
CA TYR A 76 4.41 -10.72 -10.24
C TYR A 76 3.25 -11.27 -11.06
N THR A 77 2.44 -12.11 -10.45
CA THR A 77 1.36 -12.78 -11.16
C THR A 77 0.04 -12.58 -10.44
N GLY A 78 -0.95 -12.05 -11.15
CA GLY A 78 -2.30 -11.85 -10.64
C GLY A 78 -3.37 -12.37 -11.58
N GLY A 79 -4.51 -12.77 -11.05
CA GLY A 79 -5.67 -13.13 -11.88
C GLY A 79 -6.16 -11.95 -12.72
N PHE A 80 -6.07 -10.73 -12.20
CA PHE A 80 -6.42 -9.49 -12.88
C PHE A 80 -5.19 -8.69 -13.32
N ILE A 81 -4.37 -8.24 -12.38
CA ILE A 81 -3.15 -7.45 -12.62
C ILE A 81 -1.95 -8.12 -11.96
N GLY A 82 -0.84 -8.26 -12.70
CA GLY A 82 0.40 -8.79 -12.12
C GLY A 82 1.03 -7.82 -11.13
N HIS A 83 1.29 -6.59 -11.55
CA HIS A 83 1.86 -5.52 -10.73
C HIS A 83 0.98 -4.27 -10.76
N LEU A 84 0.60 -3.80 -9.58
CA LEU A 84 -0.16 -2.56 -9.38
C LEU A 84 0.74 -1.58 -8.61
N GLY A 85 1.07 -0.44 -9.21
CA GLY A 85 2.01 0.47 -8.58
C GLY A 85 1.98 1.90 -9.10
N LYS A 86 3.02 2.64 -8.77
CA LYS A 86 3.24 4.02 -9.21
C LYS A 86 4.17 4.07 -10.42
N SER A 87 4.10 5.17 -11.18
CA SER A 87 5.10 5.54 -12.17
C SER A 87 5.91 6.74 -11.67
N GLY A 88 7.20 6.53 -11.41
CA GLY A 88 8.11 7.61 -11.03
C GLY A 88 8.03 8.08 -9.57
N THR A 89 8.91 8.99 -9.22
CA THR A 89 8.99 9.72 -7.95
C THR A 89 9.14 11.21 -8.24
N VAL A 90 8.60 12.04 -7.36
CA VAL A 90 8.78 13.50 -7.42
C VAL A 90 9.77 13.89 -6.32
N ASP A 91 10.77 14.71 -6.65
CA ASP A 91 11.64 15.30 -5.64
C ASP A 91 10.93 16.51 -5.05
N LEU A 92 10.80 16.53 -3.72
CA LEU A 92 10.17 17.63 -2.99
C LEU A 92 11.26 18.53 -2.39
N ASP A 93 11.39 19.70 -2.98
CA ASP A 93 12.41 20.70 -2.58
C ASP A 93 11.84 21.75 -1.63
N ASN A 94 10.56 21.71 -1.27
CA ASN A 94 9.94 22.72 -0.42
C ASN A 94 8.90 22.16 0.57
N LEU A 95 8.67 22.91 1.65
CA LEU A 95 7.75 22.55 2.74
C LEU A 95 6.29 22.52 2.34
N GLY A 96 5.88 23.37 1.42
CA GLY A 96 4.49 23.38 0.93
C GLY A 96 4.13 22.05 0.29
N ALA A 97 5.03 21.52 -0.55
CA ALA A 97 4.85 20.21 -1.16
C ALA A 97 4.84 19.05 -0.15
N LEU A 98 5.60 19.15 0.97
CA LEU A 98 5.50 18.20 2.07
C LEU A 98 4.12 18.29 2.76
N GLY A 99 3.62 19.50 3.00
CA GLY A 99 2.29 19.72 3.55
C GLY A 99 1.20 19.14 2.67
N ASP A 100 1.27 19.40 1.37
CA ASP A 100 0.35 18.85 0.39
C ASP A 100 0.41 17.32 0.36
N LEU A 101 1.59 16.72 0.46
CA LEU A 101 1.77 15.26 0.50
C LEU A 101 1.20 14.64 1.78
N LEU A 102 1.41 15.26 2.93
CA LEU A 102 0.89 14.78 4.22
C LEU A 102 -0.62 15.05 4.36
N SER A 103 -1.08 16.20 3.90
CA SER A 103 -2.51 16.60 3.92
C SER A 103 -3.35 15.82 2.92
N ALA A 104 -2.75 15.52 1.78
CA ALA A 104 -3.45 14.88 0.68
C ALA A 104 -3.77 13.40 0.94
N GLY A 105 -3.55 12.86 2.13
CA GLY A 105 -3.75 11.48 2.56
C GLY A 105 -4.55 10.55 1.63
N ALA A 106 -5.64 11.05 1.05
CA ALA A 106 -6.36 10.43 -0.04
C ALA A 106 -5.99 10.99 -1.42
N GLY A 107 -5.72 12.28 -1.55
CA GLY A 107 -5.64 12.98 -2.84
C GLY A 107 -4.36 12.75 -3.62
N VAL A 108 -3.21 12.64 -2.97
CA VAL A 108 -1.93 12.36 -3.68
C VAL A 108 -1.88 10.92 -4.16
N MET A 109 -2.41 9.99 -3.35
CA MET A 109 -2.64 8.62 -3.80
C MET A 109 -3.56 8.59 -5.02
N ASP A 110 -4.59 9.45 -5.04
CA ASP A 110 -5.52 9.54 -6.15
C ASP A 110 -4.87 10.04 -7.43
N VAL A 111 -3.75 10.75 -7.33
CA VAL A 111 -3.03 11.28 -8.49
C VAL A 111 -1.93 10.34 -8.98
N PHE A 112 -1.14 9.77 -8.09
CA PHE A 112 0.09 9.02 -8.45
C PHE A 112 -0.02 7.51 -8.26
N GLY A 113 -0.95 7.04 -7.45
CA GLY A 113 -1.19 5.61 -7.25
C GLY A 113 -2.09 5.01 -8.33
N SER A 114 -2.03 3.70 -8.47
CA SER A 114 -2.93 2.97 -9.36
C SER A 114 -4.23 2.61 -8.66
N HIS A 115 -5.34 2.70 -9.38
CA HIS A 115 -6.67 2.40 -8.86
C HIS A 115 -7.32 1.27 -9.65
N VAL A 116 -7.88 0.31 -8.94
CA VAL A 116 -8.73 -0.74 -9.52
C VAL A 116 -10.01 -0.81 -8.69
N ASP A 117 -11.12 -0.46 -9.31
CA ASP A 117 -12.40 -0.27 -8.64
C ASP A 117 -13.52 -1.04 -9.34
N ARG A 118 -14.31 -1.82 -8.57
CA ARG A 118 -15.41 -2.65 -9.04
C ARG A 118 -15.05 -3.55 -10.23
N CYS A 119 -13.87 -4.14 -10.19
CA CYS A 119 -13.40 -5.07 -11.19
C CYS A 119 -13.54 -6.51 -10.71
N SER A 120 -13.61 -7.46 -11.64
CA SER A 120 -13.75 -8.87 -11.27
C SER A 120 -12.93 -9.81 -12.14
N VAL A 121 -12.57 -10.93 -11.50
CA VAL A 121 -12.02 -12.11 -12.16
C VAL A 121 -12.95 -13.29 -11.90
N GLU A 122 -13.33 -13.97 -12.96
CA GLU A 122 -14.16 -15.18 -12.90
C GLU A 122 -13.48 -16.32 -13.65
N GLY A 123 -13.28 -17.43 -12.96
CA GLY A 123 -12.72 -18.64 -13.54
C GLY A 123 -13.71 -19.40 -14.44
N VAL A 124 -13.19 -20.37 -15.19
CA VAL A 124 -14.02 -21.44 -15.79
C VAL A 124 -14.69 -22.27 -14.67
N ASN A 125 -15.67 -23.11 -15.01
CA ASN A 125 -16.39 -23.93 -14.01
C ASN A 125 -15.48 -24.74 -13.08
N GLU A 126 -14.36 -25.25 -13.58
CA GLU A 126 -13.36 -26.02 -12.82
C GLU A 126 -12.42 -25.13 -11.99
N GLY A 127 -12.63 -23.82 -12.05
CA GLY A 127 -11.81 -22.82 -11.42
C GLY A 127 -10.57 -22.43 -12.23
N PHE A 128 -9.84 -21.42 -11.72
CA PHE A 128 -8.61 -20.96 -12.34
C PHE A 128 -7.42 -21.00 -11.38
N THR A 129 -6.23 -21.04 -11.98
CA THR A 129 -4.98 -21.09 -11.24
C THR A 129 -4.09 -19.88 -11.55
N VAL A 130 -3.37 -19.43 -10.55
CA VAL A 130 -2.35 -18.37 -10.68
C VAL A 130 -1.01 -18.91 -10.19
N HIS A 131 -0.01 -18.82 -11.04
CA HIS A 131 1.29 -19.38 -10.76
C HIS A 131 2.42 -18.39 -11.09
N SER A 132 3.30 -18.14 -10.12
CA SER A 132 4.52 -17.36 -10.29
C SER A 132 5.74 -18.25 -10.09
N ASN A 133 6.55 -18.39 -11.13
CA ASN A 133 7.75 -19.22 -11.10
C ASN A 133 8.85 -18.64 -12.02
N ASN A 134 9.86 -18.05 -11.39
CA ASN A 134 11.03 -17.54 -12.09
C ASN A 134 12.13 -18.62 -12.14
N THR A 135 12.25 -19.28 -13.27
CA THR A 135 13.26 -20.32 -13.50
C THR A 135 14.59 -19.76 -13.98
N ILE A 136 14.69 -18.46 -14.31
CA ILE A 136 15.81 -17.89 -15.08
C ILE A 136 16.76 -17.12 -14.19
N ASP A 137 16.28 -16.21 -13.37
CA ASP A 137 17.11 -15.44 -12.44
C ASP A 137 17.03 -16.01 -11.03
N GLN A 138 17.98 -16.87 -10.67
CA GLN A 138 18.04 -17.48 -9.35
C GLN A 138 18.52 -16.52 -8.25
N LYS A 139 19.08 -15.35 -8.59
CA LYS A 139 19.67 -14.41 -7.62
C LYS A 139 18.72 -13.30 -7.20
N ASN A 140 17.84 -12.85 -8.10
CA ASN A 140 16.93 -11.72 -7.89
C ASN A 140 15.46 -12.15 -7.99
N LYS A 141 15.12 -13.31 -7.44
CA LYS A 141 13.74 -13.83 -7.49
C LYS A 141 12.79 -12.96 -6.69
N SER A 142 11.73 -12.52 -7.33
CA SER A 142 10.57 -11.89 -6.70
C SER A 142 9.31 -12.62 -7.15
N GLU A 143 9.20 -13.90 -6.80
CA GLU A 143 8.06 -14.72 -7.15
C GLU A 143 6.91 -14.40 -6.20
N ILE A 144 5.92 -13.66 -6.71
CA ILE A 144 4.78 -13.20 -5.92
C ILE A 144 3.50 -13.45 -6.71
N ALA A 145 2.56 -14.18 -6.13
CA ALA A 145 1.30 -14.52 -6.77
C ALA A 145 0.09 -14.15 -5.92
N GLY A 146 -0.96 -13.65 -6.57
CA GLY A 146 -2.26 -13.38 -5.94
C GLY A 146 -3.43 -13.68 -6.88
N GLY A 147 -4.54 -14.11 -6.34
CA GLY A 147 -5.74 -14.42 -7.12
C GLY A 147 -6.28 -13.22 -7.91
N PHE A 148 -6.09 -12.00 -7.41
CA PHE A 148 -6.41 -10.76 -8.11
C PHE A 148 -5.16 -10.00 -8.55
N THR A 149 -4.26 -9.69 -7.64
CA THR A 149 -3.00 -8.98 -7.95
C THR A 149 -1.79 -9.68 -7.33
N GLY A 150 -0.70 -9.77 -8.08
CA GLY A 150 0.55 -10.33 -7.56
C GLY A 150 1.17 -9.38 -6.53
N TYR A 151 1.50 -8.18 -6.94
CA TYR A 151 2.17 -7.19 -6.12
C TYR A 151 1.51 -5.82 -6.24
N ALA A 152 1.30 -5.16 -5.10
CA ALA A 152 0.75 -3.82 -5.04
C ALA A 152 1.60 -2.93 -4.12
N ASP A 153 2.23 -1.90 -4.68
CA ASP A 153 3.15 -0.98 -4.00
C ASP A 153 2.71 0.49 -4.04
N LEU A 154 1.53 0.78 -4.05
CA LEU A 154 0.82 2.04 -4.01
C LEU A 154 -0.43 1.93 -4.85
N GLY A 155 -1.37 1.21 -4.35
CA GLY A 155 -2.60 0.96 -5.07
C GLY A 155 -3.83 1.11 -4.19
N ARG A 156 -4.93 1.50 -4.81
CA ARG A 156 -6.27 1.37 -4.23
C ARG A 156 -7.03 0.31 -4.98
N LEU A 157 -7.41 -0.72 -4.26
CA LEU A 157 -8.28 -1.78 -4.74
C LEU A 157 -9.59 -1.71 -3.95
N SER A 158 -10.69 -1.37 -4.61
CA SER A 158 -11.99 -1.19 -3.97
C SER A 158 -13.06 -2.01 -4.67
N GLU A 159 -13.86 -2.73 -3.87
CA GLU A 159 -15.02 -3.50 -4.33
C GLU A 159 -14.70 -4.54 -5.43
N ASN A 160 -13.46 -5.04 -5.46
CA ASN A 160 -13.05 -6.02 -6.47
C ASN A 160 -13.39 -7.45 -6.04
N LYS A 161 -13.61 -8.33 -7.02
CA LYS A 161 -14.04 -9.71 -6.78
C LYS A 161 -13.18 -10.72 -7.52
N VAL A 162 -12.86 -11.80 -6.83
CA VAL A 162 -12.30 -13.03 -7.40
C VAL A 162 -13.31 -14.15 -7.17
N THR A 163 -13.70 -14.84 -8.21
CA THR A 163 -14.68 -15.93 -8.16
C THR A 163 -14.16 -17.15 -8.90
N GLY A 164 -14.33 -18.31 -8.32
CA GLY A 164 -13.86 -19.57 -8.91
C GLY A 164 -12.33 -19.72 -8.87
N LEU A 165 -11.68 -19.19 -7.83
CA LEU A 165 -10.27 -19.45 -7.60
C LEU A 165 -10.10 -20.92 -7.20
N LYS A 166 -9.11 -21.61 -7.82
CA LYS A 166 -8.76 -22.98 -7.50
C LYS A 166 -7.42 -23.05 -6.77
N GLN A 167 -6.42 -22.30 -7.25
CA GLN A 167 -5.11 -22.36 -6.63
C GLN A 167 -4.28 -21.12 -6.94
N VAL A 168 -3.52 -20.67 -5.93
CA VAL A 168 -2.42 -19.72 -6.08
C VAL A 168 -1.13 -20.36 -5.63
N THR A 169 -0.13 -20.35 -6.50
CA THR A 169 1.18 -20.94 -6.20
C THR A 169 2.29 -19.97 -6.54
N SER A 170 3.24 -19.83 -5.63
CA SER A 170 4.42 -18.99 -5.84
C SER A 170 5.66 -19.62 -5.20
N GLY A 171 6.82 -19.38 -5.78
CA GLY A 171 8.10 -19.78 -5.18
C GLY A 171 8.44 -19.02 -3.89
N GLN A 172 7.85 -17.86 -3.66
CA GLN A 172 8.12 -17.05 -2.46
C GLN A 172 6.87 -16.62 -1.70
N ILE A 173 5.98 -15.82 -2.31
CA ILE A 173 4.85 -15.20 -1.61
C ILE A 173 3.56 -15.46 -2.37
N ALA A 174 2.58 -16.07 -1.72
CA ALA A 174 1.27 -16.33 -2.30
C ALA A 174 0.13 -15.80 -1.41
N GLY A 175 -0.90 -15.24 -2.04
CA GLY A 175 -2.12 -14.80 -1.37
C GLY A 175 -3.36 -15.06 -2.23
N GLY A 176 -4.47 -15.40 -1.61
CA GLY A 176 -5.72 -15.68 -2.34
C GLY A 176 -6.24 -14.50 -3.15
N PHE A 177 -6.11 -13.28 -2.63
CA PHE A 177 -6.45 -12.04 -3.33
C PHE A 177 -5.19 -11.30 -3.82
N ALA A 178 -4.27 -10.97 -2.91
CA ALA A 178 -3.02 -10.28 -3.24
C ALA A 178 -1.81 -11.04 -2.71
N GLY A 179 -0.77 -11.18 -3.52
CA GLY A 179 0.47 -11.81 -3.06
C GLY A 179 1.19 -10.95 -2.03
N LYS A 180 1.48 -9.69 -2.37
CA LYS A 180 2.09 -8.74 -1.44
C LYS A 180 1.51 -7.35 -1.62
N THR A 181 1.24 -6.69 -0.51
CA THR A 181 0.94 -5.26 -0.46
C THR A 181 2.06 -4.52 0.25
N THR A 182 2.33 -3.29 -0.15
CA THR A 182 3.31 -2.43 0.50
C THR A 182 2.98 -0.95 0.27
N PHE A 183 3.87 -0.08 0.67
CA PHE A 183 3.85 1.33 0.36
C PHE A 183 4.98 1.67 -0.63
N ALA A 184 4.84 2.82 -1.30
CA ALA A 184 5.93 3.36 -2.10
C ALA A 184 5.97 4.88 -1.92
N TYR A 185 7.13 5.43 -1.58
CA TYR A 185 7.26 6.88 -1.50
C TYR A 185 7.01 7.52 -2.86
N LEU A 186 6.05 8.45 -2.89
CA LEU A 186 5.76 9.26 -4.08
C LEU A 186 6.79 10.36 -4.30
N ALA A 187 7.47 10.73 -3.21
CA ALA A 187 8.48 11.78 -3.22
C ALA A 187 9.70 11.38 -2.41
N ASN A 188 10.87 11.80 -2.87
CA ASN A 188 12.07 11.74 -2.06
C ASN A 188 12.05 12.92 -1.09
N ILE A 189 11.90 12.62 0.20
CA ILE A 189 11.95 13.62 1.27
C ILE A 189 13.23 13.38 2.05
N ASN A 190 14.08 14.39 2.05
CA ASN A 190 15.26 14.36 2.92
C ASN A 190 14.87 14.83 4.33
N LEU A 191 14.58 13.85 5.20
CA LEU A 191 14.25 14.12 6.60
C LEU A 191 15.40 14.72 7.41
N ASP A 192 16.64 14.66 6.92
CA ASP A 192 17.81 15.31 7.52
C ASP A 192 18.06 16.73 6.99
N SER A 193 17.14 17.28 6.22
CA SER A 193 17.26 18.62 5.66
C SER A 193 17.18 19.71 6.73
N GLU A 194 17.79 20.87 6.47
CA GLU A 194 17.63 22.07 7.28
C GLU A 194 16.17 22.50 7.45
N LEU A 195 15.32 22.08 6.55
CA LEU A 195 13.90 22.26 6.55
C LEU A 195 13.20 21.54 7.71
N VAL A 196 13.52 20.27 7.97
CA VAL A 196 12.96 19.50 9.09
C VAL A 196 13.52 20.04 10.41
N LYS A 197 14.79 20.42 10.47
CA LYS A 197 15.39 21.09 11.63
C LYS A 197 14.69 22.41 11.94
N GLY A 198 14.38 23.19 10.90
CA GLY A 198 13.60 24.43 11.03
C GLY A 198 12.21 24.16 11.61
N LEU A 199 11.53 23.12 11.14
CA LEU A 199 10.23 22.69 11.68
C LEU A 199 10.32 22.32 13.17
N VAL A 200 11.31 21.53 13.59
CA VAL A 200 11.54 21.20 15.00
C VAL A 200 11.75 22.46 15.83
N THR A 201 12.53 23.42 15.31
CA THR A 201 12.79 24.69 15.98
C THR A 201 11.50 25.49 16.20
N VAL A 202 10.67 25.62 15.16
CA VAL A 202 9.34 26.26 15.21
C VAL A 202 8.45 25.60 16.25
N VAL A 203 8.29 24.28 16.16
CA VAL A 203 7.46 23.51 17.09
C VAL A 203 7.91 23.72 18.54
N ASN A 204 9.21 23.65 18.81
CA ASN A 204 9.75 23.80 20.15
C ASN A 204 9.59 25.23 20.69
N GLN A 205 9.68 26.28 19.86
CA GLN A 205 9.39 27.64 20.30
C GLN A 205 7.92 27.79 20.70
N ILE A 206 7.00 27.22 19.92
CA ILE A 206 5.56 27.23 20.23
C ILE A 206 5.27 26.44 21.52
N LEU A 207 5.83 25.24 21.66
CA LEU A 207 5.65 24.40 22.84
C LEU A 207 6.14 25.10 24.10
N LYS A 208 7.26 25.80 24.05
CA LYS A 208 7.75 26.61 25.18
C LYS A 208 6.76 27.73 25.56
N ALA A 209 6.16 28.42 24.57
CA ALA A 209 5.17 29.43 24.82
C ALA A 209 3.88 28.85 25.44
N LEU A 210 3.42 27.70 24.95
CA LEU A 210 2.28 26.96 25.52
C LEU A 210 2.58 26.41 26.92
N TRP A 211 3.82 25.99 27.17
CA TRP A 211 4.23 25.43 28.46
C TRP A 211 4.13 26.44 29.62
N LEU A 212 4.33 27.72 29.33
CA LEU A 212 4.28 28.79 30.34
C LEU A 212 2.85 29.16 30.75
N ASP A 213 1.81 28.70 30.03
CA ASP A 213 0.37 28.99 30.28
C ASP A 213 0.02 30.49 30.34
N GLU A 214 0.80 31.35 29.70
CA GLU A 214 0.62 32.80 29.71
C GLU A 214 -0.11 33.34 28.47
N LEU A 215 -0.43 32.47 27.51
CA LEU A 215 -1.05 32.86 26.23
C LEU A 215 -2.53 33.16 26.40
N GLN A 216 -2.98 34.30 25.84
CA GLN A 216 -4.40 34.66 25.77
C GLN A 216 -4.94 34.36 24.37
N LYS A 217 -6.19 33.92 24.32
CA LYS A 217 -6.88 33.67 23.03
C LYS A 217 -6.85 34.92 22.16
N GLY A 218 -6.41 34.76 20.91
CA GLY A 218 -6.22 35.84 19.93
C GLY A 218 -4.84 36.49 20.00
N GLN A 219 -3.96 36.03 20.89
CA GLN A 219 -2.60 36.52 20.97
C GLN A 219 -1.76 36.04 19.79
N VAL A 220 -0.96 36.95 19.23
CA VAL A 220 0.06 36.64 18.23
C VAL A 220 1.40 36.48 18.94
N ILE A 221 2.06 35.36 18.70
CA ILE A 221 3.44 35.11 19.13
C ILE A 221 4.34 35.19 17.92
N LYS A 222 5.54 35.70 18.13
CA LYS A 222 6.56 35.79 17.10
C LYS A 222 7.54 34.65 17.21
N ILE A 223 7.68 33.91 16.14
CA ILE A 223 8.61 32.77 15.98
C ILE A 223 9.84 33.28 15.23
N ASP A 224 10.97 33.31 15.87
CA ASP A 224 12.24 33.75 15.30
C ASP A 224 13.04 32.56 14.79
N LEU A 225 13.30 32.54 13.47
CA LEU A 225 14.16 31.56 12.81
C LEU A 225 15.54 32.12 12.45
N GLY A 226 15.89 33.27 13.00
CA GLY A 226 17.19 33.94 12.79
C GLY A 226 17.22 34.80 11.53
N ILE A 227 16.66 34.36 10.43
CA ILE A 227 16.56 35.10 9.15
C ILE A 227 15.14 35.52 8.79
N ILE A 228 14.16 34.91 9.43
CA ILE A 228 12.72 35.17 9.18
C ILE A 228 12.02 35.17 10.52
N GLU A 229 11.16 36.16 10.76
CA GLU A 229 10.21 36.18 11.87
C GLU A 229 8.81 35.82 11.33
N ILE A 230 8.12 34.91 11.99
CA ILE A 230 6.80 34.43 11.58
C ILE A 230 5.80 34.67 12.69
N ASP A 231 4.67 35.26 12.32
CA ASP A 231 3.55 35.44 13.25
C ASP A 231 2.75 34.15 13.39
N ALA A 232 2.53 33.72 14.63
CA ALA A 232 1.72 32.56 14.98
C ALA A 232 0.55 32.98 15.88
N LEU A 233 -0.67 32.55 15.55
CA LEU A 233 -1.89 32.93 16.25
C LEU A 233 -2.34 31.83 17.21
N TYR A 234 -2.56 32.19 18.47
CA TYR A 234 -3.18 31.31 19.47
C TYR A 234 -4.69 31.46 19.50
N ASP A 235 -5.43 30.40 19.22
CA ASP A 235 -6.91 30.39 19.18
C ASP A 235 -7.56 30.07 20.55
N GLY A 236 -6.78 29.83 21.58
CA GLY A 236 -7.20 29.38 22.91
C GLY A 236 -6.94 27.88 23.15
N LYS A 237 -6.51 27.14 22.12
CA LYS A 237 -6.20 25.71 22.20
C LYS A 237 -4.96 25.35 21.37
N LEU A 238 -4.86 25.88 20.17
CA LEU A 238 -3.79 25.63 19.23
C LEU A 238 -3.09 26.92 18.83
N VAL A 239 -1.80 26.84 18.59
CA VAL A 239 -1.03 27.90 17.93
C VAL A 239 -0.89 27.54 16.47
N SER A 240 -1.34 28.42 15.57
CA SER A 240 -1.38 28.20 14.14
C SER A 240 -0.50 29.19 13.40
N LEU A 241 0.26 28.72 12.42
CA LEU A 241 1.08 29.54 11.54
C LEU A 241 1.17 28.93 10.14
N ASN A 242 1.59 29.74 9.18
CA ASN A 242 2.00 29.26 7.86
C ASN A 242 3.51 29.42 7.68
N LEU A 243 4.20 28.32 7.50
CA LEU A 243 5.64 28.28 7.28
C LEU A 243 5.93 27.96 5.80
N LEU A 244 6.24 28.97 5.01
CA LEU A 244 6.59 28.83 3.58
C LEU A 244 5.54 28.05 2.74
N GLY A 245 4.27 28.28 3.03
CA GLY A 245 3.15 27.57 2.38
C GLY A 245 2.65 26.33 3.12
N LEU A 246 3.30 25.92 4.21
CA LEU A 246 2.89 24.81 5.03
C LEU A 246 2.10 25.30 6.24
N ASP A 247 0.83 24.89 6.35
CA ASP A 247 0.01 25.17 7.54
C ASP A 247 0.41 24.23 8.67
N ILE A 248 0.82 24.83 9.79
CA ILE A 248 1.23 24.15 11.00
C ILE A 248 0.34 24.59 12.14
N LYS A 249 -0.15 23.63 12.95
CA LYS A 249 -0.82 23.91 14.20
C LYS A 249 -0.20 23.05 15.29
N VAL A 250 0.07 23.66 16.45
CA VAL A 250 0.70 22.99 17.58
C VAL A 250 -0.16 23.19 18.81
N GLY A 251 -0.46 22.11 19.50
CA GLY A 251 -1.13 22.08 20.79
C GLY A 251 -0.36 21.32 21.82
N LEU A 252 -0.67 21.57 23.09
CA LEU A 252 -0.11 20.86 24.22
C LEU A 252 -1.26 20.30 25.06
N ALA A 253 -1.15 19.05 25.50
CA ALA A 253 -2.10 18.44 26.43
C ALA A 253 -2.14 19.20 27.77
N GLU A 254 -3.26 19.12 28.49
CA GLU A 254 -3.43 19.83 29.79
C GLU A 254 -2.38 19.36 30.83
N ASP A 255 -2.02 18.09 30.80
CA ASP A 255 -0.97 17.51 31.65
C ASP A 255 0.46 17.78 31.15
N LYS A 256 0.59 18.51 30.04
CA LYS A 256 1.85 18.87 29.38
C LYS A 256 2.70 17.71 28.91
N SER A 257 2.18 16.49 28.91
CA SER A 257 2.92 15.28 28.54
C SER A 257 3.02 15.04 27.03
N LEU A 258 2.05 15.56 26.25
CA LEU A 258 1.87 15.24 24.83
C LEU A 258 1.70 16.50 23.99
N ALA A 259 2.56 16.66 23.00
CA ALA A 259 2.41 17.63 21.92
C ALA A 259 1.53 17.06 20.80
N THR A 260 0.57 17.83 20.33
CA THR A 260 -0.19 17.55 19.13
C THR A 260 0.21 18.52 18.03
N ILE A 261 0.74 18.01 16.93
CA ILE A 261 1.25 18.79 15.80
C ILE A 261 0.41 18.44 14.57
N TYR A 262 -0.15 19.43 13.92
CA TYR A 262 -0.79 19.27 12.62
C TYR A 262 0.14 19.84 11.55
N ILE A 263 0.40 19.06 10.53
CA ILE A 263 1.13 19.46 9.32
C ILE A 263 0.14 19.31 8.17
N GLY A 264 -0.44 20.42 7.72
CA GLY A 264 -1.66 20.36 6.93
C GLY A 264 -2.79 19.66 7.70
N ASP A 265 -3.37 18.60 7.11
CA ASP A 265 -4.42 17.79 7.76
C ASP A 265 -3.87 16.59 8.55
N SER A 266 -2.58 16.31 8.47
CA SER A 266 -1.97 15.19 9.20
C SER A 266 -1.75 15.54 10.68
N LYS A 267 -2.29 14.69 11.57
CA LYS A 267 -2.12 14.80 13.01
C LYS A 267 -0.97 13.91 13.47
N ILE A 268 -0.02 14.49 14.19
CA ILE A 268 1.13 13.84 14.82
C ILE A 268 1.05 14.06 16.32
N GLU A 269 1.29 13.03 17.11
CA GLU A 269 1.32 13.12 18.57
C GLU A 269 2.67 12.63 19.08
N ILE A 270 3.38 13.48 19.85
CA ILE A 270 4.73 13.21 20.35
C ILE A 270 4.80 13.53 21.84
N ASN A 271 5.38 12.62 22.62
CA ASN A 271 5.63 12.87 24.03
C ASN A 271 6.64 14.02 24.20
N CYS A 272 6.29 14.97 25.08
CA CYS A 272 7.17 16.05 25.46
C CYS A 272 8.21 15.58 26.49
N SER A 273 9.40 16.17 26.40
CA SER A 273 10.39 16.08 27.48
C SER A 273 9.91 16.84 28.72
N GLU A 274 10.57 16.63 29.85
CA GLU A 274 10.31 17.39 31.09
C GLU A 274 10.51 18.91 30.92
N SER A 275 11.24 19.34 29.91
CA SER A 275 11.44 20.75 29.55
C SER A 275 10.37 21.31 28.58
N GLY A 276 9.36 20.52 28.24
CA GLY A 276 8.27 20.92 27.32
C GLY A 276 8.72 21.05 25.87
N THR A 277 9.67 20.23 25.44
CA THR A 277 10.18 20.19 24.07
C THR A 277 10.07 18.79 23.48
N ILE A 278 10.07 18.68 22.16
CA ILE A 278 10.23 17.42 21.43
C ILE A 278 11.64 17.32 20.85
N ASP A 279 12.15 16.11 20.71
CA ASP A 279 13.42 15.88 20.01
C ASP A 279 13.23 15.72 18.49
N GLU A 280 14.29 15.98 17.75
CA GLU A 280 14.28 15.96 16.28
C GLU A 280 14.00 14.55 15.75
N GLU A 281 14.55 13.52 16.37
CA GLU A 281 14.40 12.14 15.91
C GLU A 281 12.97 11.64 16.06
N SER A 282 12.31 11.97 17.18
CA SER A 282 10.88 11.66 17.39
C SER A 282 9.99 12.30 16.32
N LEU A 283 10.22 13.57 15.98
CA LEU A 283 9.44 14.23 14.92
C LEU A 283 9.70 13.61 13.55
N LYS A 284 10.96 13.29 13.20
CA LYS A 284 11.31 12.61 11.96
C LYS A 284 10.62 11.26 11.85
N ASN A 285 10.64 10.48 12.91
CA ASN A 285 10.01 9.16 12.95
C ASN A 285 8.50 9.26 12.72
N GLU A 286 7.81 10.19 13.37
CA GLU A 286 6.36 10.38 13.21
C GLU A 286 6.00 10.93 11.83
N ILE A 287 6.79 11.83 11.25
CA ILE A 287 6.64 12.26 9.86
C ILE A 287 6.79 11.07 8.92
N ASN A 288 7.80 10.23 9.12
CA ASN A 288 8.03 9.05 8.31
C ASN A 288 6.85 8.05 8.40
N ILE A 289 6.34 7.78 9.60
CA ILE A 289 5.15 6.95 9.81
C ILE A 289 3.93 7.53 9.07
N SER A 290 3.73 8.84 9.14
CA SER A 290 2.63 9.52 8.45
C SER A 290 2.76 9.41 6.93
N LEU A 291 3.97 9.54 6.40
CA LEU A 291 4.27 9.34 4.97
C LEU A 291 4.00 7.89 4.53
N ILE A 292 4.41 6.90 5.33
CA ILE A 292 4.09 5.49 5.06
C ILE A 292 2.57 5.29 5.02
N LYS A 293 1.85 5.80 6.01
CA LYS A 293 0.38 5.69 6.08
C LYS A 293 -0.32 6.35 4.90
N ALA A 294 0.17 7.50 4.44
CA ALA A 294 -0.38 8.21 3.28
C ALA A 294 -0.08 7.50 1.95
N ASN A 295 1.04 6.78 1.87
CA ASN A 295 1.55 6.18 0.63
C ASN A 295 1.43 4.65 0.60
N ARG A 296 0.56 4.06 1.40
CA ARG A 296 0.36 2.60 1.47
C ARG A 296 -0.73 2.11 0.50
N THR A 297 -0.59 0.87 0.08
CA THR A 297 -1.67 0.18 -0.63
C THR A 297 -2.88 0.01 0.29
N LYS A 298 -4.05 0.31 -0.24
CA LYS A 298 -5.34 0.07 0.42
C LYS A 298 -6.16 -0.96 -0.35
N ILE A 299 -6.67 -1.98 0.36
CA ILE A 299 -7.63 -2.96 -0.16
C ILE A 299 -8.90 -2.86 0.70
N ASP A 300 -10.01 -2.46 0.09
CA ASP A 300 -11.27 -2.21 0.77
C ASP A 300 -12.44 -2.90 0.06
N LYS A 301 -13.30 -3.57 0.82
CA LYS A 301 -14.50 -4.26 0.33
C LYS A 301 -14.25 -5.25 -0.81
N CYS A 302 -13.06 -5.85 -0.84
CA CYS A 302 -12.71 -6.83 -1.84
C CYS A 302 -13.05 -8.24 -1.36
N THR A 303 -13.32 -9.13 -2.31
CA THR A 303 -13.75 -10.49 -2.00
C THR A 303 -12.97 -11.52 -2.82
N VAL A 304 -12.56 -12.61 -2.20
CA VAL A 304 -12.09 -13.81 -2.88
C VAL A 304 -12.97 -14.99 -2.52
N THR A 305 -13.39 -15.74 -3.55
CA THR A 305 -14.23 -16.93 -3.40
C THR A 305 -13.64 -18.06 -4.23
N GLY A 306 -13.39 -19.19 -3.58
CA GLY A 306 -12.93 -20.41 -4.25
C GLY A 306 -14.01 -21.11 -5.06
N ILE A 307 -13.64 -22.20 -5.70
CA ILE A 307 -14.58 -23.20 -6.22
C ILE A 307 -15.29 -23.93 -5.03
N ALA A 308 -16.27 -24.76 -5.32
CA ALA A 308 -17.02 -25.49 -4.27
C ALA A 308 -16.12 -26.34 -3.37
N ASP A 309 -15.08 -26.94 -3.93
CA ASP A 309 -14.09 -27.75 -3.19
C ASP A 309 -13.02 -26.91 -2.49
N GLY A 310 -13.16 -25.58 -2.56
CA GLY A 310 -12.21 -24.63 -1.97
C GLY A 310 -11.07 -24.24 -2.90
N TYR A 311 -10.21 -23.34 -2.39
CA TYR A 311 -8.99 -22.95 -3.10
C TYR A 311 -7.77 -23.11 -2.21
N ASP A 312 -6.66 -23.39 -2.86
CA ASP A 312 -5.38 -23.60 -2.20
C ASP A 312 -4.42 -22.41 -2.40
N VAL A 313 -3.62 -22.13 -1.39
CA VAL A 313 -2.55 -21.13 -1.44
C VAL A 313 -1.22 -21.75 -1.02
N TYR A 314 -0.26 -21.78 -1.92
CA TYR A 314 1.07 -22.33 -1.69
C TYR A 314 2.16 -21.28 -1.87
N GLY A 315 2.78 -20.85 -0.76
CA GLY A 315 4.02 -20.07 -0.75
C GLY A 315 5.24 -21.00 -0.65
N GLY A 316 6.24 -20.77 -1.49
CA GLY A 316 7.44 -21.65 -1.53
C GLY A 316 7.36 -22.80 -2.53
N GLY A 317 6.43 -22.73 -3.49
CA GLY A 317 6.22 -23.73 -4.55
C GLY A 317 5.30 -24.88 -4.13
N ALA A 318 4.67 -25.53 -5.13
CA ALA A 318 3.75 -26.65 -4.92
C ALA A 318 4.47 -27.98 -4.58
N GLY A 319 5.78 -27.99 -4.48
CA GLY A 319 6.57 -29.16 -4.12
C GLY A 319 6.74 -29.29 -2.61
N ASN A 320 6.69 -30.50 -2.11
CA ASN A 320 6.89 -30.89 -0.70
C ASN A 320 8.25 -30.47 -0.10
N ASN A 321 8.67 -29.23 -0.19
CA ASN A 321 9.79 -28.72 0.59
C ASN A 321 9.35 -28.41 2.03
N ALA A 322 8.60 -29.35 2.61
CA ALA A 322 8.34 -29.40 4.05
C ALA A 322 9.61 -29.54 4.91
N ASN A 323 10.75 -29.73 4.27
CA ASN A 323 12.05 -29.85 4.91
C ASN A 323 12.83 -28.53 4.88
N GLY A 324 12.31 -27.47 5.45
CA GLY A 324 13.04 -26.41 6.14
C GLY A 324 14.29 -25.73 5.50
N THR A 325 14.67 -26.07 4.30
CA THR A 325 15.87 -25.52 3.64
C THR A 325 15.58 -24.60 2.45
N GLY A 326 14.31 -24.43 2.06
CA GLY A 326 13.88 -23.46 1.06
C GLY A 326 13.52 -22.16 1.74
N GLN A 327 14.31 -21.14 1.54
CA GLN A 327 14.06 -19.81 2.05
C GLN A 327 12.68 -19.29 1.58
N TYR A 328 11.75 -19.04 2.55
CA TYR A 328 10.70 -18.07 2.48
C TYR A 328 9.43 -18.40 1.69
N GLY A 329 8.71 -19.43 2.10
CA GLY A 329 7.32 -19.56 1.67
C GLY A 329 6.39 -18.73 2.56
N ILE A 330 5.89 -17.59 2.09
CA ILE A 330 4.84 -16.83 2.78
C ILE A 330 3.52 -17.16 2.11
N ALA A 331 2.51 -17.58 2.89
CA ALA A 331 1.18 -17.90 2.39
C ALA A 331 0.09 -17.28 3.26
N GLY A 332 -0.83 -16.56 2.64
CA GLY A 332 -2.02 -16.01 3.28
C GLY A 332 -3.28 -16.30 2.48
N GLY A 333 -4.37 -16.65 3.13
CA GLY A 333 -5.62 -16.94 2.45
C GLY A 333 -6.14 -15.75 1.65
N PHE A 334 -5.96 -14.53 2.15
CA PHE A 334 -6.31 -13.31 1.43
C PHE A 334 -5.06 -12.57 0.92
N VAL A 335 -4.14 -12.19 1.80
CA VAL A 335 -2.87 -11.53 1.43
C VAL A 335 -1.69 -12.34 1.93
N GLY A 336 -0.73 -12.66 1.04
CA GLY A 336 0.48 -13.36 1.45
C GLY A 336 1.31 -12.54 2.44
N TRP A 337 1.76 -11.36 2.03
CA TRP A 337 2.49 -10.43 2.90
C TRP A 337 1.89 -9.04 2.88
N ASN A 338 1.27 -8.66 3.99
CA ASN A 338 0.84 -7.28 4.22
C ASN A 338 2.00 -6.47 4.83
N ASN A 339 2.75 -5.78 3.97
CA ASN A 339 3.86 -4.93 4.37
C ASN A 339 3.42 -3.47 4.38
N GLU A 340 2.98 -2.97 5.54
CA GLU A 340 2.48 -1.60 5.73
C GLU A 340 1.17 -1.27 4.99
N GLY A 341 0.46 -2.24 4.43
CA GLY A 341 -0.82 -2.05 3.74
C GLY A 341 -1.99 -1.85 4.71
N LEU A 342 -3.08 -1.27 4.20
CA LEU A 342 -4.36 -1.15 4.89
C LEU A 342 -5.39 -2.08 4.26
N LEU A 343 -5.92 -3.01 5.04
CA LEU A 343 -6.93 -3.99 4.64
C LEU A 343 -8.22 -3.75 5.43
N GLU A 344 -9.30 -3.35 4.76
CA GLU A 344 -10.57 -3.02 5.41
C GLU A 344 -11.75 -3.71 4.73
N ASN A 345 -12.69 -4.19 5.51
CA ASN A 345 -13.98 -4.73 5.03
C ASN A 345 -13.87 -5.83 3.97
N ASN A 346 -12.79 -6.62 3.97
CA ASN A 346 -12.58 -7.64 2.95
C ASN A 346 -13.13 -8.99 3.39
N ASN A 347 -13.49 -9.82 2.40
CA ASN A 347 -14.09 -11.13 2.64
C ASN A 347 -13.33 -12.24 1.92
N MET A 348 -13.21 -13.36 2.57
CA MET A 348 -12.59 -14.57 2.05
C MET A 348 -13.51 -15.78 2.29
N PHE A 349 -13.85 -16.52 1.23
CA PHE A 349 -14.73 -17.66 1.29
C PHE A 349 -14.12 -18.89 0.61
N PHE A 350 -14.32 -20.05 1.23
CA PHE A 350 -13.94 -21.34 0.67
C PHE A 350 -12.42 -21.49 0.44
N ALA A 351 -11.59 -21.05 1.39
CA ALA A 351 -10.20 -21.45 1.43
C ALA A 351 -10.11 -22.89 2.01
N ASP A 352 -9.35 -23.77 1.34
CA ASP A 352 -9.11 -25.14 1.81
C ASP A 352 -7.71 -25.27 2.42
N VAL A 353 -6.67 -25.20 1.60
CA VAL A 353 -5.30 -25.38 2.07
C VAL A 353 -4.48 -24.10 1.93
N ILE A 354 -3.94 -23.63 3.05
CA ILE A 354 -2.97 -22.52 3.05
C ILE A 354 -1.65 -23.07 3.59
N ARG A 355 -0.62 -23.10 2.75
CA ARG A 355 0.68 -23.70 3.09
C ARG A 355 1.84 -22.80 2.73
N GLY A 356 2.64 -22.50 3.73
CA GLY A 356 3.90 -21.75 3.64
C GLY A 356 4.88 -22.21 4.71
N ALA A 357 5.90 -21.43 5.03
CA ALA A 357 6.79 -21.66 6.15
C ALA A 357 6.04 -21.53 7.50
N LYS A 358 6.48 -22.25 8.52
CA LYS A 358 5.80 -22.40 9.80
C LYS A 358 5.28 -21.10 10.43
N ASP A 359 6.09 -20.05 10.43
CA ASP A 359 5.75 -18.78 11.09
C ASP A 359 5.32 -17.69 10.07
N LEU A 360 5.08 -18.07 8.81
CA LEU A 360 4.76 -17.19 7.70
C LEU A 360 3.51 -17.65 6.95
N THR A 361 2.62 -18.34 7.66
CA THR A 361 1.36 -18.86 7.12
C THR A 361 0.21 -18.43 8.00
N GLY A 362 -0.84 -17.91 7.42
CA GLY A 362 -2.02 -17.48 8.16
C GLY A 362 -3.29 -17.52 7.33
N PRO A 363 -4.47 -17.69 7.97
CA PRO A 363 -5.73 -17.82 7.27
C PRO A 363 -6.08 -16.56 6.47
N PHE A 364 -5.79 -15.37 6.97
CA PHE A 364 -6.04 -14.11 6.25
C PHE A 364 -4.75 -13.51 5.69
N THR A 365 -3.74 -13.29 6.54
CA THR A 365 -2.41 -12.81 6.14
C THR A 365 -1.33 -13.78 6.57
N GLY A 366 -0.38 -14.11 5.69
CA GLY A 366 0.77 -14.95 6.03
C GLY A 366 1.80 -14.20 6.88
N LYS A 367 2.05 -12.93 6.56
CA LYS A 367 2.94 -12.03 7.28
C LYS A 367 2.38 -10.61 7.30
N SER A 368 2.54 -9.90 8.41
CA SER A 368 2.21 -8.48 8.55
C SER A 368 3.36 -7.71 9.17
N SER A 369 3.60 -6.48 8.71
CA SER A 369 4.56 -5.56 9.32
C SER A 369 3.91 -4.72 10.43
N LEU A 370 4.71 -4.02 11.23
CA LEU A 370 4.26 -3.29 12.43
C LEU A 370 3.16 -2.24 12.16
N ASN A 371 3.25 -1.51 11.05
CA ASN A 371 2.28 -0.47 10.71
C ASN A 371 1.16 -0.96 9.79
N SER A 372 1.10 -2.25 9.51
CA SER A 372 -0.01 -2.84 8.76
C SER A 372 -1.28 -2.78 9.58
N ASN A 373 -2.37 -2.36 8.98
CA ASN A 373 -3.68 -2.34 9.62
C ASN A 373 -4.67 -3.23 8.86
N TRP A 374 -5.54 -3.92 9.59
CA TRP A 374 -6.58 -4.78 9.04
C TRP A 374 -7.79 -4.78 9.97
N GLU A 375 -8.87 -4.21 9.49
CA GLU A 375 -10.09 -3.99 10.26
C GLU A 375 -11.30 -4.55 9.50
N PHE A 376 -12.29 -5.06 10.24
CA PHE A 376 -13.57 -5.53 9.71
C PHE A 376 -13.47 -6.57 8.57
N ASN A 377 -12.45 -7.43 8.60
CA ASN A 377 -12.29 -8.48 7.60
C ASN A 377 -12.98 -9.77 8.06
N ASP A 378 -13.64 -10.47 7.14
CA ASP A 378 -14.34 -11.73 7.39
C ASP A 378 -13.62 -12.90 6.70
N VAL A 379 -13.47 -14.01 7.43
CA VAL A 379 -12.77 -15.21 6.98
C VAL A 379 -13.69 -16.40 7.17
N LYS A 380 -14.03 -17.08 6.07
CA LYS A 380 -14.82 -18.32 6.10
C LYS A 380 -14.11 -19.40 5.29
N GLY A 381 -13.83 -20.51 5.98
CA GLY A 381 -13.36 -21.73 5.33
C GLY A 381 -14.50 -22.55 4.72
N ILE A 382 -14.19 -23.74 4.25
CA ILE A 382 -15.20 -24.74 3.85
C ILE A 382 -15.86 -25.26 5.12
N GLU A 383 -17.19 -25.40 5.12
CA GLU A 383 -17.91 -26.00 6.23
C GLU A 383 -17.41 -27.45 6.46
N GLY A 384 -16.86 -27.72 7.62
CA GLY A 384 -16.33 -29.04 8.03
C GLY A 384 -14.83 -29.10 8.28
N ASN A 385 -14.07 -28.05 7.98
CA ASN A 385 -12.66 -27.91 8.38
C ASN A 385 -12.55 -26.89 9.54
N GLU A 386 -12.86 -27.35 10.75
CA GLU A 386 -12.51 -26.67 12.00
C GLU A 386 -11.03 -26.89 12.38
#